data_a77fe6f9ee3b7c342b202460ac4136f8
#
_entry.id   a77fe6f9ee3b7c342b202460ac4136f8
#
_cell.length_a   1.000
_cell.length_b   1.000
_cell.length_c   1.000
_cell.angle_alpha   90.00
_cell.angle_beta   90.00
_cell.angle_gamma   90.00
#
_symmetry.space_group_name_H-M   'P 1'
#
loop_
_entity.id
_entity.type
_entity.pdbx_description
1 polymer ?
#
loop_
_entity_poly.entity_id
_entity_poly.type
_entity_poly.pdbx_seq_one_letter_code
_entity_poly.pdbx_strand_id
1 'polypeptide(L)'
;MVQVQQRALRSFEEHRLALVDGVVEVNGNVGQVGNQAAGGLIVSLDDFRRIEHPAAEYRGRKAVFLLENGGAFSPEDFRVAQVAGPQAAPACFVLVRRSDALRRCPDLAGAARRLGSEFVGSVADGNGPGELVCTDKFGRPIKASAQQKPYNAHAIPLRTDLALPDVPADELFAWAKQHFSGWDYADLLSFLKALGHAVGKDDDRRRALEVLTLLMDRRYPTGSMRRSSMLSLYDQSWGALVESIRRSPSDAYVFVDECNALPGPSGQAQTVVMDARGFTAEGERSLARKIVRLYQHGFRKFILVHVKGHRFIANGLGADTRGVHIDVYGSSGDYLASGIDGAEVVVHGDGQDQLAQIMKEGKLVVYGSVGQTFLYAGKGGHAFVLGNAAGRPLINAVGKLRVVINGTCLDYLAESFMAGDPLNGGGFAILNGIILNDQGQIVELDTPYPGGNLFSLASGGAIYIRDPRGRVSEEQLNGGEFSPLEERDWAVIRPFLEENERLFGIPVARLLEVDGKPSPPGRVYRKIQPRAIGALQAEEAWVKMDA
;
A
#
# COMPACT_ATOMS: atom_id res chain seq x y z
N MET A 1 -0.96 6.75 -11.33
CA MET A 1 -2.08 7.14 -12.22
C MET A 1 -3.28 7.67 -11.43
N VAL A 2 -3.79 6.99 -10.41
CA VAL A 2 -4.93 7.45 -9.58
C VAL A 2 -4.65 8.77 -8.85
N GLN A 3 -3.46 8.96 -8.28
CA GLN A 3 -3.09 10.24 -7.65
C GLN A 3 -3.07 11.42 -8.61
N VAL A 4 -2.66 11.20 -9.85
CA VAL A 4 -2.68 12.23 -10.90
C VAL A 4 -4.12 12.61 -11.23
N GLN A 5 -5.00 11.62 -11.36
CA GLN A 5 -6.42 11.86 -11.62
C GLN A 5 -7.09 12.63 -10.48
N GLN A 6 -6.81 12.25 -9.22
CA GLN A 6 -7.35 12.95 -8.06
C GLN A 6 -6.84 14.40 -7.94
N ARG A 7 -5.54 14.63 -8.19
CA ARG A 7 -4.97 15.98 -8.20
C ARG A 7 -5.53 16.83 -9.33
N ALA A 8 -5.67 16.25 -10.53
CA ALA A 8 -6.27 16.93 -11.66
C ALA A 8 -7.71 17.36 -11.36
N LEU A 9 -8.51 16.48 -10.75
CA LEU A 9 -9.88 16.78 -10.35
C LEU A 9 -9.95 17.86 -9.27
N ARG A 10 -9.12 17.78 -8.21
CA ARG A 10 -9.06 18.82 -7.18
C ARG A 10 -8.66 20.16 -7.76
N SER A 11 -7.62 20.19 -8.57
CA SER A 11 -7.19 21.44 -9.22
C SER A 11 -8.27 22.01 -10.13
N PHE A 12 -9.02 21.17 -10.81
CA PHE A 12 -10.16 21.60 -11.61
C PHE A 12 -11.29 22.16 -10.73
N GLU A 13 -11.63 21.52 -9.60
CA GLU A 13 -12.63 22.01 -8.67
C GLU A 13 -12.20 23.31 -7.97
N GLU A 14 -10.95 23.38 -7.52
CA GLU A 14 -10.37 24.58 -6.89
C GLU A 14 -10.29 25.78 -7.85
N HIS A 15 -10.04 25.54 -9.13
CA HIS A 15 -9.89 26.57 -10.15
C HIS A 15 -11.12 26.70 -11.07
N ARG A 16 -12.22 26.06 -10.72
CA ARG A 16 -13.48 26.09 -11.50
C ARG A 16 -13.98 27.50 -11.81
N LEU A 17 -13.67 28.47 -10.95
CA LEU A 17 -14.00 29.88 -11.16
C LEU A 17 -12.97 30.60 -12.05
N ALA A 18 -11.81 30.04 -12.29
CA ALA A 18 -10.78 30.56 -13.18
C ALA A 18 -10.91 30.04 -14.61
N LEU A 19 -11.97 29.34 -14.95
CA LEU A 19 -12.40 28.99 -16.29
C LEU A 19 -12.93 30.24 -17.03
N VAL A 20 -12.22 31.34 -16.93
CA VAL A 20 -12.37 32.48 -17.85
C VAL A 20 -11.67 32.03 -19.13
N ASP A 21 -12.40 31.79 -20.18
CA ASP A 21 -11.93 31.28 -21.47
C ASP A 21 -11.62 29.76 -21.54
N GLY A 22 -12.01 28.98 -20.55
CA GLY A 22 -11.93 27.51 -20.65
C GLY A 22 -10.61 26.86 -20.39
N VAL A 23 -9.61 27.59 -19.91
CA VAL A 23 -8.27 27.10 -19.61
C VAL A 23 -7.99 27.21 -18.12
N VAL A 24 -7.71 26.11 -17.47
CA VAL A 24 -7.29 26.07 -16.07
C VAL A 24 -5.81 25.72 -16.01
N GLU A 25 -5.01 26.63 -15.51
CA GLU A 25 -3.62 26.34 -15.18
C GLU A 25 -3.59 25.53 -13.88
N VAL A 26 -3.16 24.29 -13.99
CA VAL A 26 -3.00 23.43 -12.83
C VAL A 26 -1.62 23.69 -12.25
N ASN A 27 -1.56 24.41 -11.16
CA ASN A 27 -0.32 24.75 -10.47
C ASN A 27 0.52 23.51 -10.24
N GLY A 28 1.48 23.35 -11.10
CA GLY A 28 2.66 22.55 -10.91
C GLY A 28 2.54 21.06 -11.09
N ASN A 29 1.37 20.41 -11.12
CA ASN A 29 1.40 18.98 -10.88
C ASN A 29 0.38 18.10 -11.60
N VAL A 30 -0.15 18.53 -12.70
CA VAL A 30 -0.94 17.65 -13.56
C VAL A 30 0.01 16.88 -14.47
N GLY A 31 -0.04 15.61 -14.41
CA GLY A 31 0.80 14.76 -15.25
C GLY A 31 2.03 14.20 -14.54
N GLN A 32 1.95 14.03 -13.24
CA GLN A 32 2.90 13.17 -12.56
C GLN A 32 2.72 11.71 -13.00
N VAL A 33 3.54 11.33 -13.97
CA VAL A 33 3.83 9.92 -14.22
C VAL A 33 5.10 9.62 -13.43
N GLY A 34 4.95 9.05 -12.23
CA GLY A 34 6.05 8.92 -11.27
C GLY A 34 6.20 10.16 -10.37
N ASN A 35 7.22 10.18 -9.53
CA ASN A 35 7.42 11.15 -8.43
C ASN A 35 7.77 12.60 -8.82
N GLN A 36 7.58 13.05 -10.05
CA GLN A 36 7.88 14.42 -10.45
C GLN A 36 6.66 15.14 -11.03
N ALA A 37 6.40 16.28 -10.43
CA ALA A 37 5.38 17.21 -10.86
C ALA A 37 5.70 17.84 -12.22
N ALA A 38 4.77 17.75 -13.13
CA ALA A 38 4.84 18.45 -14.39
C ALA A 38 3.71 19.48 -14.45
N GLY A 39 4.06 20.72 -14.59
CA GLY A 39 3.10 21.81 -14.84
C GLY A 39 2.25 21.50 -16.09
N GLY A 40 0.97 21.81 -16.05
CA GLY A 40 0.08 21.58 -17.16
C GLY A 40 -1.16 22.46 -17.13
N LEU A 41 -1.87 22.47 -18.24
CA LEU A 41 -3.15 23.14 -18.39
C LEU A 41 -4.26 22.09 -18.47
N ILE A 42 -5.36 22.33 -17.78
CA ILE A 42 -6.60 21.55 -17.93
C ILE A 42 -7.56 22.36 -18.78
N VAL A 43 -8.02 21.77 -19.86
CA VAL A 43 -8.93 22.41 -20.80
C VAL A 43 -10.15 21.51 -20.98
N SER A 44 -11.35 22.06 -20.92
CA SER A 44 -12.52 21.33 -21.38
C SER A 44 -12.52 21.27 -22.92
N LEU A 45 -13.13 20.25 -23.51
CA LEU A 45 -13.17 20.11 -24.96
C LEU A 45 -13.92 21.31 -25.61
N ASP A 46 -15.00 21.75 -24.99
CA ASP A 46 -15.79 22.87 -25.52
C ASP A 46 -15.03 24.19 -25.41
N ASP A 47 -14.28 24.37 -24.34
CA ASP A 47 -13.47 25.57 -24.14
C ASP A 47 -12.24 25.58 -25.06
N PHE A 48 -11.65 24.37 -25.27
CA PHE A 48 -10.55 24.21 -26.20
C PHE A 48 -10.92 24.64 -27.64
N ARG A 49 -12.13 24.36 -28.10
CA ARG A 49 -12.62 24.77 -29.42
C ARG A 49 -12.75 26.29 -29.59
N ARG A 50 -12.75 27.06 -28.50
CA ARG A 50 -12.84 28.52 -28.51
C ARG A 50 -11.47 29.19 -28.49
N ILE A 51 -10.40 28.44 -28.28
CA ILE A 51 -9.04 29.01 -28.25
C ILE A 51 -8.55 29.20 -29.69
N GLU A 52 -8.31 30.46 -30.08
CA GLU A 52 -7.83 30.83 -31.40
C GLU A 52 -6.39 30.45 -31.53
N HIS A 53 -5.56 29.93 -31.43
CA HIS A 53 -4.13 29.60 -31.55
C HIS A 53 -3.54 28.83 -30.34
N PRO A 54 -4.11 27.71 -29.97
CA PRO A 54 -3.67 26.97 -28.80
C PRO A 54 -2.20 26.53 -28.87
N ALA A 55 -1.65 26.35 -30.07
CA ALA A 55 -0.28 25.91 -30.27
C ALA A 55 0.79 26.88 -29.72
N ALA A 56 0.54 28.17 -29.82
CA ALA A 56 1.50 29.20 -29.39
C ALA A 56 1.51 29.31 -27.85
N GLU A 57 0.36 29.16 -27.24
CA GLU A 57 0.15 29.32 -25.80
C GLU A 57 0.65 28.11 -25.01
N TYR A 58 0.61 26.91 -25.61
CA TYR A 58 0.99 25.66 -24.97
C TYR A 58 2.39 25.15 -25.30
N ARG A 59 3.16 25.90 -26.10
CA ARG A 59 4.55 25.54 -26.40
C ARG A 59 5.36 25.42 -25.12
N GLY A 60 5.93 24.22 -24.87
CA GLY A 60 6.73 23.94 -23.70
C GLY A 60 5.94 23.60 -22.43
N ARG A 61 4.61 23.57 -22.47
CA ARG A 61 3.75 23.22 -21.34
C ARG A 61 3.10 21.85 -21.52
N LYS A 62 2.85 21.16 -20.43
CA LYS A 62 2.07 19.92 -20.44
C LYS A 62 0.60 20.25 -20.31
N ALA A 63 -0.18 20.02 -21.35
CA ALA A 63 -1.61 20.27 -21.35
C ALA A 63 -2.39 19.01 -20.99
N VAL A 64 -3.40 19.17 -20.14
CA VAL A 64 -4.35 18.12 -19.78
C VAL A 64 -5.71 18.52 -20.28
N PHE A 65 -6.29 17.68 -21.11
CA PHE A 65 -7.63 17.92 -21.66
C PHE A 65 -8.68 17.17 -20.87
N LEU A 66 -9.65 17.89 -20.37
CA LEU A 66 -10.81 17.31 -19.69
C LEU A 66 -11.95 17.22 -20.71
N LEU A 67 -12.34 16.01 -21.02
CA LEU A 67 -13.31 15.74 -22.06
C LEU A 67 -14.68 15.47 -21.46
N GLU A 68 -15.24 16.45 -20.79
CA GLU A 68 -16.68 16.42 -20.58
C GLU A 68 -17.36 17.67 -20.07
N ASN A 69 -18.62 17.72 -20.44
CA ASN A 69 -19.60 18.72 -20.09
C ASN A 69 -20.25 18.40 -18.75
N GLY A 70 -19.97 19.17 -17.73
CA GLY A 70 -20.76 19.34 -16.52
C GLY A 70 -21.33 18.09 -15.84
N GLY A 71 -20.72 17.63 -14.79
CA GLY A 71 -21.18 16.60 -13.89
C GLY A 71 -20.18 16.35 -12.80
N ALA A 72 -20.58 15.69 -11.71
CA ALA A 72 -19.66 15.23 -10.70
C ALA A 72 -18.74 14.17 -11.30
N PHE A 73 -17.44 14.39 -11.20
CA PHE A 73 -16.42 13.46 -11.71
C PHE A 73 -15.92 12.58 -10.58
N SER A 74 -15.79 11.27 -10.85
CA SER A 74 -15.02 10.36 -10.00
C SER A 74 -13.65 10.10 -10.63
N PRO A 75 -12.61 9.75 -9.86
CA PRO A 75 -11.30 9.37 -10.39
C PRO A 75 -11.35 8.20 -11.38
N GLU A 76 -12.39 7.39 -11.30
CA GLU A 76 -12.60 6.21 -12.16
C GLU A 76 -13.16 6.55 -13.55
N ASP A 77 -13.74 7.74 -13.67
CA ASP A 77 -14.30 8.23 -14.93
C ASP A 77 -13.22 8.64 -15.92
N PHE A 78 -11.97 8.77 -15.47
CA PHE A 78 -10.89 9.31 -16.28
C PHE A 78 -9.82 8.27 -16.62
N ARG A 79 -9.22 8.47 -17.78
CA ARG A 79 -7.97 7.85 -18.18
C ARG A 79 -7.02 8.96 -18.65
N VAL A 80 -5.74 8.79 -18.35
CA VAL A 80 -4.70 9.72 -18.78
C VAL A 80 -3.98 9.14 -19.98
N ALA A 81 -3.99 9.86 -21.09
CA ALA A 81 -3.17 9.55 -22.26
C ALA A 81 -2.28 10.75 -22.58
N GLN A 82 -1.07 10.49 -23.03
CA GLN A 82 -0.12 11.50 -23.43
C GLN A 82 -0.09 11.58 -24.95
N VAL A 83 -0.19 12.80 -25.47
CA VAL A 83 -0.05 13.09 -26.89
C VAL A 83 1.29 13.77 -27.12
N ALA A 84 2.16 13.16 -27.91
CA ALA A 84 3.41 13.77 -28.34
C ALA A 84 3.22 14.43 -29.70
N GLY A 85 3.61 15.69 -29.81
CA GLY A 85 3.66 16.40 -31.08
C GLY A 85 4.91 16.05 -31.90
N PRO A 86 4.93 16.31 -33.21
CA PRO A 86 6.01 15.93 -34.14
C PRO A 86 7.36 16.61 -33.92
N GLN A 87 7.49 17.55 -33.01
CA GLN A 87 8.74 18.23 -32.68
C GLN A 87 8.88 18.33 -31.18
N ALA A 88 9.44 17.36 -30.50
CA ALA A 88 9.88 17.43 -29.09
C ALA A 88 9.10 18.43 -28.19
N ALA A 89 7.93 18.80 -28.63
CA ALA A 89 7.06 19.81 -28.06
C ALA A 89 6.22 19.17 -26.94
N PRO A 90 5.54 19.93 -26.15
CA PRO A 90 5.06 19.56 -24.84
C PRO A 90 4.21 18.31 -24.89
N ALA A 91 4.46 17.45 -23.93
CA ALA A 91 3.60 16.32 -23.69
C ALA A 91 2.22 16.85 -23.26
N CYS A 92 1.21 16.54 -24.05
CA CYS A 92 -0.18 16.84 -23.72
C CYS A 92 -0.78 15.62 -23.01
N PHE A 93 -1.44 15.85 -21.89
CA PHE A 93 -2.19 14.81 -21.18
C PHE A 93 -3.67 15.00 -21.47
N VAL A 94 -4.30 13.94 -21.96
CA VAL A 94 -5.73 13.94 -22.24
C VAL A 94 -6.43 13.14 -21.16
N LEU A 95 -7.33 13.76 -20.41
CA LEU A 95 -8.24 13.12 -19.49
C LEU A 95 -9.54 12.82 -20.25
N VAL A 96 -9.85 11.52 -20.37
CA VAL A 96 -11.03 11.06 -21.08
C VAL A 96 -12.00 10.44 -20.09
N ARG A 97 -13.23 10.91 -20.05
CA ARG A 97 -14.27 10.24 -19.27
C ARG A 97 -14.58 8.88 -19.91
N ARG A 98 -14.53 7.85 -19.10
CA ARG A 98 -14.66 6.46 -19.56
C ARG A 98 -15.96 6.20 -20.32
N SER A 99 -17.08 6.77 -19.86
CA SER A 99 -18.39 6.61 -20.48
C SER A 99 -18.46 7.19 -21.88
N ASP A 100 -17.82 8.33 -22.12
CA ASP A 100 -17.81 8.99 -23.41
C ASP A 100 -16.75 8.43 -24.35
N ALA A 101 -15.62 8.02 -23.81
CA ALA A 101 -14.61 7.29 -24.54
C ALA A 101 -15.18 5.98 -25.12
N LEU A 102 -15.95 5.24 -24.32
CA LEU A 102 -16.58 3.98 -24.73
C LEU A 102 -17.73 4.17 -25.74
N ARG A 103 -18.44 5.31 -25.70
CA ARG A 103 -19.49 5.63 -26.68
C ARG A 103 -18.93 6.01 -28.03
N ARG A 104 -17.80 6.73 -28.07
CA ARG A 104 -17.20 7.25 -29.32
C ARG A 104 -16.14 6.35 -29.91
N CYS A 105 -15.41 5.64 -29.05
CA CYS A 105 -14.38 4.68 -29.44
C CYS A 105 -14.43 3.48 -28.48
N PRO A 106 -14.50 2.26 -28.98
CA PRO A 106 -14.59 1.05 -28.15
C PRO A 106 -13.32 0.78 -27.35
N ASP A 107 -12.23 1.43 -27.69
CA ASP A 107 -10.98 1.31 -26.97
C ASP A 107 -10.47 2.70 -26.53
N LEU A 108 -9.77 2.75 -25.41
CA LEU A 108 -9.25 3.97 -24.83
C LEU A 108 -8.18 4.65 -25.72
N ALA A 109 -7.37 3.84 -26.41
CA ALA A 109 -6.34 4.34 -27.29
C ALA A 109 -6.93 5.00 -28.53
N GLY A 110 -8.02 4.44 -29.07
CA GLY A 110 -8.80 5.03 -30.15
C GLY A 110 -9.48 6.34 -29.73
N ALA A 111 -10.08 6.35 -28.53
CA ALA A 111 -10.67 7.56 -27.97
C ALA A 111 -9.62 8.65 -27.77
N ALA A 112 -8.49 8.34 -27.19
CA ALA A 112 -7.40 9.28 -26.95
C ALA A 112 -6.79 9.79 -28.27
N ARG A 113 -6.66 8.93 -29.30
CA ARG A 113 -6.20 9.33 -30.63
C ARG A 113 -7.14 10.34 -31.29
N ARG A 114 -8.45 10.09 -31.23
CA ARG A 114 -9.45 10.99 -31.82
C ARG A 114 -9.39 12.37 -31.18
N LEU A 115 -9.31 12.41 -29.88
CA LEU A 115 -9.25 13.65 -29.11
C LEU A 115 -7.90 14.34 -29.25
N GLY A 116 -6.82 13.57 -29.22
CA GLY A 116 -5.49 14.06 -29.52
C GLY A 116 -5.36 14.57 -30.95
N SER A 117 -6.05 13.98 -31.94
CA SER A 117 -6.04 14.46 -33.33
C SER A 117 -6.80 15.79 -33.52
N GLU A 118 -7.89 15.98 -32.79
CA GLU A 118 -8.58 17.27 -32.74
C GLU A 118 -7.68 18.36 -32.16
N PHE A 119 -6.90 18.05 -31.14
CA PHE A 119 -5.94 18.96 -30.53
C PHE A 119 -4.68 19.12 -31.36
N VAL A 120 -4.04 18.04 -31.74
CA VAL A 120 -2.78 18.07 -32.53
C VAL A 120 -3.04 18.63 -33.94
N GLY A 121 -4.21 18.40 -34.50
CA GLY A 121 -4.64 19.00 -35.76
C GLY A 121 -4.76 20.52 -35.68
N SER A 122 -5.03 21.08 -34.48
CA SER A 122 -5.02 22.54 -34.26
C SER A 122 -3.64 23.08 -33.86
N VAL A 123 -2.74 22.21 -33.40
CA VAL A 123 -1.38 22.58 -32.96
C VAL A 123 -0.32 22.34 -34.03
N ALA A 124 -0.51 21.32 -34.87
CA ALA A 124 0.39 21.01 -35.98
C ALA A 124 -0.10 21.67 -37.24
N ASP A 125 0.71 22.51 -37.83
CA ASP A 125 0.47 23.15 -39.12
C ASP A 125 0.15 22.12 -40.23
N GLY A 126 -1.02 21.51 -40.18
CA GLY A 126 -1.65 20.82 -41.29
C GLY A 126 -1.14 19.42 -41.68
N ASN A 127 -0.22 18.81 -40.96
CA ASN A 127 0.34 17.50 -41.32
C ASN A 127 -0.06 16.38 -40.37
N GLY A 128 -1.27 15.88 -40.52
CA GLY A 128 -1.72 14.59 -40.02
C GLY A 128 -1.89 14.46 -38.49
N PRO A 129 -2.70 13.51 -38.04
CA PRO A 129 -2.89 13.28 -36.62
C PRO A 129 -1.61 12.78 -35.97
N GLY A 130 -1.15 13.45 -34.92
CA GLY A 130 -0.02 12.99 -34.12
C GLY A 130 -0.25 11.60 -33.55
N GLU A 131 0.79 10.80 -33.52
CA GLU A 131 0.73 9.47 -32.93
C GLU A 131 0.66 9.57 -31.40
N LEU A 132 -0.23 8.80 -30.79
CA LEU A 132 -0.28 8.64 -29.34
C LEU A 132 0.94 7.87 -28.86
N VAL A 133 1.80 8.55 -28.13
CA VAL A 133 2.99 7.95 -27.54
C VAL A 133 2.87 7.97 -26.02
N CYS A 134 2.95 6.80 -25.38
CA CYS A 134 3.14 6.73 -23.93
C CYS A 134 4.59 7.08 -23.62
N THR A 135 4.83 8.05 -22.77
CA THR A 135 6.18 8.39 -22.34
C THR A 135 6.34 8.29 -20.83
N ASP A 136 7.57 8.04 -20.38
CA ASP A 136 7.92 8.16 -18.98
C ASP A 136 7.97 9.64 -18.54
N LYS A 137 8.27 9.86 -17.26
CA LYS A 137 8.38 11.19 -16.66
C LYS A 137 9.45 12.10 -17.32
N PHE A 138 10.36 11.52 -18.08
CA PHE A 138 11.43 12.24 -18.79
C PHE A 138 11.10 12.47 -20.27
N GLY A 139 9.90 12.11 -20.71
CA GLY A 139 9.49 12.22 -22.10
C GLY A 139 10.01 11.10 -23.02
N ARG A 140 10.64 10.06 -22.49
CA ARG A 140 11.12 8.93 -23.28
C ARG A 140 9.97 8.00 -23.62
N PRO A 141 9.84 7.53 -24.88
CA PRO A 141 8.78 6.62 -25.25
C PRO A 141 8.80 5.37 -24.37
N ILE A 142 7.73 5.15 -23.64
CA ILE A 142 7.46 3.85 -23.06
C ILE A 142 6.86 3.03 -24.19
N LYS A 143 7.57 2.00 -24.64
CA LYS A 143 6.91 0.95 -25.40
C LYS A 143 5.87 0.37 -24.46
N ALA A 144 4.64 0.92 -24.52
CA ALA A 144 3.51 0.20 -23.98
C ALA A 144 3.59 -1.16 -24.63
N SER A 145 3.99 -2.17 -23.88
CA SER A 145 3.95 -3.50 -24.44
C SER A 145 2.49 -3.70 -24.81
N ALA A 146 2.23 -3.84 -26.07
CA ALA A 146 0.88 -4.14 -26.62
C ALA A 146 0.29 -5.43 -26.00
N GLN A 147 0.97 -6.00 -25.03
CA GLN A 147 0.71 -7.25 -24.36
C GLN A 147 0.13 -7.11 -22.95
N GLN A 148 0.00 -5.91 -22.39
CA GLN A 148 -0.89 -5.75 -21.26
C GLN A 148 -2.30 -5.38 -21.74
N LYS A 149 -2.85 -6.18 -22.63
CA LYS A 149 -4.30 -6.33 -22.66
C LYS A 149 -4.71 -6.73 -21.24
N PRO A 150 -5.68 -6.05 -20.63
CA PRO A 150 -6.24 -6.54 -19.38
C PRO A 150 -6.57 -8.02 -19.64
N TYR A 151 -6.04 -8.87 -18.77
CA TYR A 151 -6.19 -10.31 -18.94
C TYR A 151 -7.68 -10.60 -19.04
N ASN A 152 -8.16 -10.93 -20.23
CA ASN A 152 -9.58 -11.13 -20.44
C ASN A 152 -9.93 -12.54 -19.94
N ALA A 153 -10.25 -12.62 -18.65
CA ALA A 153 -10.67 -13.87 -18.02
C ALA A 153 -11.85 -14.55 -18.77
N HIS A 154 -12.67 -13.77 -19.44
CA HIS A 154 -13.79 -14.30 -20.24
C HIS A 154 -13.36 -15.03 -21.52
N ALA A 155 -12.13 -14.86 -21.98
CA ALA A 155 -11.60 -15.51 -23.18
C ALA A 155 -10.91 -16.84 -22.89
N ILE A 156 -10.74 -17.21 -21.62
CA ILE A 156 -10.07 -18.45 -21.22
C ILE A 156 -11.12 -19.55 -21.09
N PRO A 157 -10.99 -20.69 -21.83
CA PRO A 157 -11.89 -21.79 -21.65
C PRO A 157 -11.74 -22.39 -20.26
N LEU A 158 -12.84 -22.47 -19.51
CA LEU A 158 -12.84 -23.06 -18.17
C LEU A 158 -12.80 -24.58 -18.29
N ARG A 159 -12.04 -25.23 -17.44
CA ARG A 159 -12.15 -26.67 -17.19
C ARG A 159 -13.24 -26.86 -16.14
N THR A 160 -14.31 -27.51 -16.48
CA THR A 160 -15.55 -27.57 -15.68
C THR A 160 -15.52 -28.58 -14.52
N ASP A 161 -14.49 -29.40 -14.40
CA ASP A 161 -14.50 -30.62 -13.58
C ASP A 161 -13.60 -30.55 -12.35
N LEU A 162 -13.19 -29.35 -11.91
CA LEU A 162 -12.34 -29.22 -10.72
C LEU A 162 -13.20 -29.28 -9.45
N ALA A 163 -13.26 -30.46 -8.81
CA ALA A 163 -13.82 -30.60 -7.48
C ALA A 163 -12.80 -30.12 -6.44
N LEU A 164 -13.18 -29.15 -5.61
CA LEU A 164 -12.33 -28.69 -4.52
C LEU A 164 -12.41 -29.71 -3.36
N PRO A 165 -11.29 -30.02 -2.69
CA PRO A 165 -11.33 -30.79 -1.46
C PRO A 165 -12.09 -30.01 -0.38
N ASP A 166 -12.88 -30.74 0.39
CA ASP A 166 -13.63 -30.18 1.53
C ASP A 166 -12.72 -30.16 2.78
N VAL A 167 -11.84 -29.19 2.83
CA VAL A 167 -10.83 -29.00 3.87
C VAL A 167 -10.79 -27.55 4.32
N PRO A 168 -10.19 -27.21 5.48
CA PRO A 168 -9.95 -25.83 5.93
C PRO A 168 -9.19 -24.98 4.90
N ALA A 169 -9.26 -23.66 5.06
CA ALA A 169 -8.69 -22.72 4.10
C ALA A 169 -7.16 -22.83 3.91
N ASP A 170 -6.43 -23.06 5.00
CA ASP A 170 -4.98 -23.25 4.99
C ASP A 170 -4.57 -24.55 4.27
N GLU A 171 -5.31 -25.63 4.47
CA GLU A 171 -5.10 -26.89 3.77
C GLU A 171 -5.47 -26.76 2.29
N LEU A 172 -6.57 -26.06 1.94
CA LEU A 172 -6.95 -25.79 0.55
C LEU A 172 -5.92 -24.91 -0.16
N PHE A 173 -5.38 -23.91 0.54
CA PHE A 173 -4.28 -23.11 0.03
C PHE A 173 -3.01 -23.94 -0.18
N ALA A 174 -2.66 -24.83 0.77
CA ALA A 174 -1.53 -25.76 0.62
C ALA A 174 -1.72 -26.71 -0.55
N TRP A 175 -2.92 -27.24 -0.73
CA TRP A 175 -3.30 -28.08 -1.86
C TRP A 175 -3.12 -27.30 -3.18
N ALA A 176 -3.66 -26.07 -3.31
CA ALA A 176 -3.52 -25.25 -4.51
C ALA A 176 -2.04 -24.97 -4.85
N LYS A 177 -1.20 -24.66 -3.84
CA LYS A 177 0.24 -24.45 -4.05
C LYS A 177 0.95 -25.65 -4.67
N GLN A 178 0.59 -26.87 -4.29
CA GLN A 178 1.18 -28.10 -4.86
C GLN A 178 0.84 -28.26 -6.34
N HIS A 179 -0.29 -27.70 -6.78
CA HIS A 179 -0.77 -27.83 -8.14
C HIS A 179 -0.30 -26.72 -9.08
N PHE A 180 0.11 -25.55 -8.58
CA PHE A 180 0.50 -24.41 -9.43
C PHE A 180 1.64 -24.71 -10.40
N SER A 181 2.53 -25.66 -10.11
CA SER A 181 3.61 -26.06 -11.02
C SER A 181 3.09 -26.69 -12.32
N GLY A 182 1.93 -27.35 -12.26
CA GLY A 182 1.30 -28.00 -13.39
C GLY A 182 0.10 -27.25 -13.98
N TRP A 183 -0.34 -26.18 -13.32
CA TRP A 183 -1.50 -25.41 -13.76
C TRP A 183 -1.14 -24.34 -14.79
N ASP A 184 -2.09 -24.12 -15.66
CA ASP A 184 -2.17 -22.92 -16.49
C ASP A 184 -3.25 -21.96 -15.96
N TYR A 185 -3.48 -20.87 -16.68
CA TYR A 185 -4.51 -19.89 -16.28
C TYR A 185 -5.94 -20.43 -16.37
N ALA A 186 -6.21 -21.44 -17.19
CA ALA A 186 -7.54 -22.06 -17.26
C ALA A 186 -7.81 -22.90 -16.01
N ASP A 187 -6.81 -23.61 -15.50
CA ASP A 187 -6.88 -24.35 -14.25
C ASP A 187 -7.09 -23.42 -13.06
N LEU A 188 -6.30 -22.33 -13.01
CA LEU A 188 -6.43 -21.31 -11.96
C LEU A 188 -7.82 -20.68 -11.96
N LEU A 189 -8.34 -20.31 -13.13
CA LEU A 189 -9.69 -19.75 -13.23
C LEU A 189 -10.77 -20.74 -12.83
N SER A 190 -10.61 -22.01 -13.19
CA SER A 190 -11.54 -23.07 -12.79
C SER A 190 -11.53 -23.26 -11.27
N PHE A 191 -10.34 -23.23 -10.65
CA PHE A 191 -10.18 -23.22 -9.20
C PHE A 191 -10.89 -22.03 -8.53
N LEU A 192 -10.61 -20.81 -9.01
CA LEU A 192 -11.20 -19.59 -8.45
C LEU A 192 -12.71 -19.55 -8.63
N LYS A 193 -13.22 -20.06 -9.77
CA LYS A 193 -14.65 -20.16 -10.01
C LYS A 193 -15.31 -21.19 -9.12
N ALA A 194 -14.70 -22.37 -8.94
CA ALA A 194 -15.18 -23.39 -8.01
C ALA A 194 -15.23 -22.85 -6.57
N LEU A 195 -14.18 -22.12 -6.15
CA LEU A 195 -14.14 -21.42 -4.86
C LEU A 195 -15.29 -20.40 -4.72
N GLY A 196 -15.58 -19.65 -5.77
CA GLY A 196 -16.68 -18.67 -5.81
C GLY A 196 -18.07 -19.27 -5.93
N HIS A 197 -18.23 -20.45 -6.52
CA HIS A 197 -19.54 -21.13 -6.62
C HIS A 197 -19.99 -21.77 -5.30
N ALA A 198 -19.05 -22.10 -4.42
CA ALA A 198 -19.34 -22.66 -3.11
C ALA A 198 -19.93 -21.64 -2.11
N VAL A 199 -20.22 -20.40 -2.54
CA VAL A 199 -20.52 -19.25 -1.65
C VAL A 199 -21.98 -19.17 -1.21
N GLY A 200 -22.70 -20.30 -1.19
CA GLY A 200 -24.10 -20.35 -0.74
C GLY A 200 -24.30 -20.22 0.77
N LYS A 201 -23.28 -20.51 1.57
CA LYS A 201 -23.29 -20.49 3.03
C LYS A 201 -22.20 -19.59 3.58
N ASP A 202 -22.37 -19.06 4.79
CA ASP A 202 -21.39 -18.16 5.42
C ASP A 202 -20.05 -18.83 5.69
N ASP A 203 -20.03 -20.12 6.00
CA ASP A 203 -18.78 -20.88 6.17
C ASP A 203 -18.00 -21.00 4.85
N ASP A 204 -18.69 -21.22 3.75
CA ASP A 204 -18.08 -21.25 2.42
C ASP A 204 -17.54 -19.89 2.00
N ARG A 205 -18.29 -18.81 2.32
CA ARG A 205 -17.82 -17.43 2.11
C ARG A 205 -16.57 -17.14 2.90
N ARG A 206 -16.55 -17.49 4.18
CA ARG A 206 -15.39 -17.32 5.06
C ARG A 206 -14.17 -18.07 4.51
N ARG A 207 -14.35 -19.35 4.15
CA ARG A 207 -13.29 -20.17 3.55
C ARG A 207 -12.75 -19.54 2.25
N ALA A 208 -13.63 -19.03 1.38
CA ALA A 208 -13.23 -18.38 0.14
C ALA A 208 -12.45 -17.08 0.40
N LEU A 209 -12.87 -16.26 1.35
CA LEU A 209 -12.18 -15.04 1.78
C LEU A 209 -10.77 -15.38 2.30
N GLU A 210 -10.65 -16.35 3.20
CA GLU A 210 -9.38 -16.78 3.79
C GLU A 210 -8.41 -17.34 2.73
N VAL A 211 -8.88 -18.19 1.80
CA VAL A 211 -8.06 -18.74 0.71
C VAL A 211 -7.58 -17.62 -0.21
N LEU A 212 -8.47 -16.72 -0.64
CA LEU A 212 -8.08 -15.58 -1.49
C LEU A 212 -7.07 -14.66 -0.79
N THR A 213 -7.22 -14.43 0.50
CA THR A 213 -6.27 -13.68 1.32
C THR A 213 -4.89 -14.35 1.31
N LEU A 214 -4.82 -15.64 1.59
CA LEU A 214 -3.58 -16.39 1.57
C LEU A 214 -2.91 -16.39 0.18
N LEU A 215 -3.70 -16.50 -0.89
CA LEU A 215 -3.21 -16.43 -2.27
C LEU A 215 -2.60 -15.06 -2.61
N MET A 216 -3.14 -13.99 -2.07
CA MET A 216 -2.63 -12.63 -2.29
C MET A 216 -1.40 -12.33 -1.42
N ASP A 217 -1.45 -12.65 -0.16
CA ASP A 217 -0.45 -12.26 0.84
C ASP A 217 0.82 -13.10 0.79
N ARG A 218 0.68 -14.41 0.53
CA ARG A 218 1.82 -15.32 0.55
C ARG A 218 2.60 -15.28 -0.76
N ARG A 219 3.91 -15.56 -0.65
CA ARG A 219 4.79 -15.79 -1.80
C ARG A 219 4.98 -17.29 -1.96
N TYR A 220 4.85 -17.78 -3.17
CA TYR A 220 4.98 -19.19 -3.50
C TYR A 220 5.29 -19.37 -5.00
N PRO A 221 5.87 -20.53 -5.40
CA PRO A 221 6.11 -20.84 -6.81
C PRO A 221 4.80 -20.83 -7.61
N THR A 222 4.79 -20.10 -8.71
CA THR A 222 3.60 -19.91 -9.59
C THR A 222 3.63 -20.76 -10.85
N GLY A 223 4.62 -21.66 -11.00
CA GLY A 223 4.79 -22.45 -12.21
C GLY A 223 5.07 -21.57 -13.43
N SER A 224 4.35 -21.80 -14.51
CA SER A 224 4.46 -21.02 -15.75
C SER A 224 3.69 -19.69 -15.72
N MET A 225 2.87 -19.47 -14.69
CA MET A 225 2.03 -18.29 -14.56
C MET A 225 2.79 -17.09 -13.99
N ARG A 226 2.50 -15.89 -14.48
CA ARG A 226 3.04 -14.65 -13.92
C ARG A 226 2.24 -14.24 -12.70
N ARG A 227 2.91 -13.97 -11.59
CA ARG A 227 2.25 -13.55 -10.35
C ARG A 227 1.35 -12.32 -10.54
N SER A 228 1.76 -11.33 -11.31
CA SER A 228 0.94 -10.14 -11.57
C SER A 228 -0.39 -10.47 -12.25
N SER A 229 -0.41 -11.46 -13.16
CA SER A 229 -1.63 -11.93 -13.79
C SER A 229 -2.51 -12.70 -12.81
N MET A 230 -1.91 -13.55 -11.97
CA MET A 230 -2.63 -14.26 -10.90
C MET A 230 -3.29 -13.29 -9.92
N LEU A 231 -2.55 -12.27 -9.47
CA LEU A 231 -3.10 -11.23 -8.59
C LEU A 231 -4.29 -10.50 -9.21
N SER A 232 -4.26 -10.23 -10.53
CA SER A 232 -5.40 -9.65 -11.24
C SER A 232 -6.63 -10.59 -11.26
N LEU A 233 -6.42 -11.90 -11.34
CA LEU A 233 -7.52 -12.88 -11.27
C LEU A 233 -8.06 -13.01 -9.85
N TYR A 234 -7.22 -12.94 -8.85
CA TYR A 234 -7.64 -12.91 -7.44
C TYR A 234 -8.49 -11.67 -7.13
N ASP A 235 -8.06 -10.48 -7.60
CA ASP A 235 -8.81 -9.24 -7.44
C ASP A 235 -10.21 -9.32 -8.09
N GLN A 236 -10.31 -9.95 -9.27
CA GLN A 236 -11.61 -10.21 -9.91
C GLN A 236 -12.47 -11.18 -9.09
N SER A 237 -11.88 -12.22 -8.50
CA SER A 237 -12.59 -13.17 -7.64
C SER A 237 -13.05 -12.52 -6.35
N TRP A 238 -12.25 -11.63 -5.77
CA TRP A 238 -12.66 -10.76 -4.65
C TRP A 238 -13.88 -9.92 -5.02
N GLY A 239 -13.86 -9.25 -6.17
CA GLY A 239 -14.99 -8.47 -6.67
C GLY A 239 -16.28 -9.29 -6.79
N ALA A 240 -16.18 -10.52 -7.29
CA ALA A 240 -17.32 -11.44 -7.41
C ALA A 240 -17.86 -11.85 -6.04
N LEU A 241 -16.98 -12.13 -5.07
CA LEU A 241 -17.36 -12.49 -3.71
C LEU A 241 -18.04 -11.33 -2.97
N VAL A 242 -17.49 -10.12 -3.06
CA VAL A 242 -18.08 -8.89 -2.52
C VAL A 242 -19.47 -8.64 -3.09
N GLU A 243 -19.64 -8.81 -4.40
CA GLU A 243 -20.93 -8.68 -5.06
C GLU A 243 -21.94 -9.76 -4.61
N SER A 244 -21.47 -10.97 -4.33
CA SER A 244 -22.31 -12.02 -3.72
C SER A 244 -22.81 -11.61 -2.33
N ILE A 245 -21.95 -11.06 -1.47
CA ILE A 245 -22.33 -10.56 -0.13
C ILE A 245 -23.30 -9.38 -0.26
N ARG A 246 -23.07 -8.49 -1.22
CA ARG A 246 -23.95 -7.34 -1.48
C ARG A 246 -25.36 -7.78 -1.85
N ARG A 247 -25.51 -8.82 -2.70
CA ARG A 247 -26.81 -9.34 -3.16
C ARG A 247 -27.53 -10.16 -2.10
N SER A 248 -26.78 -10.82 -1.22
CA SER A 248 -27.31 -11.73 -0.21
C SER A 248 -26.62 -11.48 1.13
N PRO A 249 -27.00 -10.41 1.85
CA PRO A 249 -26.57 -10.19 3.21
C PRO A 249 -26.97 -11.36 4.11
N SER A 250 -26.20 -11.58 5.17
CA SER A 250 -26.43 -12.67 6.12
C SER A 250 -26.17 -12.21 7.55
N ASP A 251 -26.37 -13.09 8.52
CA ASP A 251 -26.00 -12.82 9.91
C ASP A 251 -24.50 -12.67 10.13
N ALA A 252 -23.67 -13.25 9.23
CA ALA A 252 -22.22 -13.14 9.30
C ALA A 252 -21.67 -11.93 8.52
N TYR A 253 -22.32 -11.54 7.41
CA TYR A 253 -21.81 -10.51 6.52
C TYR A 253 -22.87 -9.50 6.08
N VAL A 254 -22.52 -8.21 6.13
CA VAL A 254 -23.34 -7.12 5.59
C VAL A 254 -22.48 -6.23 4.70
N PHE A 255 -23.03 -5.87 3.52
CA PHE A 255 -22.37 -4.92 2.62
C PHE A 255 -22.83 -3.50 2.92
N VAL A 256 -21.87 -2.58 3.04
CA VAL A 256 -22.13 -1.16 3.25
C VAL A 256 -21.32 -0.35 2.23
N ASP A 257 -22.00 0.50 1.49
CA ASP A 257 -21.40 1.50 0.60
C ASP A 257 -21.52 2.92 1.17
N GLU A 258 -21.11 3.89 0.37
CA GLU A 258 -21.19 5.30 0.75
C GLU A 258 -22.64 5.76 0.99
N CYS A 259 -23.56 5.29 0.16
CA CYS A 259 -24.95 5.77 0.11
C CYS A 259 -25.90 5.04 1.08
N ASN A 260 -25.54 3.82 1.50
CA ASN A 260 -26.42 3.02 2.34
C ASN A 260 -26.65 3.67 3.71
N ALA A 261 -27.88 3.57 4.20
CA ALA A 261 -28.18 3.85 5.59
C ALA A 261 -27.30 2.98 6.50
N LEU A 262 -27.00 3.48 7.70
CA LEU A 262 -26.23 2.70 8.66
C LEU A 262 -27.08 1.56 9.21
N PRO A 263 -26.77 0.30 8.90
CA PRO A 263 -27.49 -0.82 9.49
C PRO A 263 -27.12 -0.95 10.96
N GLY A 264 -28.02 -1.46 11.76
CA GLY A 264 -27.68 -2.02 13.07
C GLY A 264 -27.10 -3.42 12.87
N PRO A 265 -26.11 -3.85 13.68
CA PRO A 265 -25.59 -5.20 13.58
C PRO A 265 -26.65 -6.22 14.05
N SER A 266 -26.78 -7.33 13.32
CA SER A 266 -27.58 -8.48 13.76
C SER A 266 -26.89 -9.23 14.92
N GLY A 267 -25.59 -9.01 15.12
CA GLY A 267 -24.77 -9.51 16.22
C GLY A 267 -23.37 -8.90 16.21
N GLN A 268 -22.65 -8.96 17.33
CA GLN A 268 -21.28 -8.44 17.43
C GLN A 268 -20.27 -9.15 16.49
N ALA A 269 -20.60 -10.35 16.07
CA ALA A 269 -19.76 -11.14 15.17
C ALA A 269 -19.93 -10.76 13.70
N GLN A 270 -20.97 -9.99 13.34
CA GLN A 270 -21.23 -9.62 11.96
C GLN A 270 -20.09 -8.76 11.38
N THR A 271 -19.62 -9.14 10.21
CA THR A 271 -18.54 -8.45 9.49
C THR A 271 -19.13 -7.50 8.45
N VAL A 272 -18.70 -6.25 8.49
CA VAL A 272 -19.04 -5.24 7.48
C VAL A 272 -18.05 -5.35 6.32
N VAL A 273 -18.56 -5.54 5.12
CA VAL A 273 -17.77 -5.50 3.88
C VAL A 273 -18.05 -4.19 3.18
N MET A 274 -16.98 -3.45 2.85
CA MET A 274 -17.07 -2.12 2.24
C MET A 274 -16.21 -2.05 0.98
N ASP A 275 -16.78 -1.55 -0.11
CA ASP A 275 -16.03 -1.22 -1.32
C ASP A 275 -15.58 0.25 -1.24
N ALA A 276 -14.26 0.45 -1.15
CA ALA A 276 -13.67 1.77 -0.96
C ALA A 276 -13.83 2.71 -2.17
N ARG A 277 -14.17 2.19 -3.35
CA ARG A 277 -14.22 2.97 -4.61
C ARG A 277 -15.23 4.10 -4.59
N GLY A 278 -16.31 3.98 -3.82
CA GLY A 278 -17.34 5.01 -3.69
C GLY A 278 -17.02 6.11 -2.68
N PHE A 279 -15.96 5.94 -1.87
CA PHE A 279 -15.64 6.86 -0.79
C PHE A 279 -14.56 7.86 -1.20
N THR A 280 -14.62 9.07 -0.62
CA THR A 280 -13.54 10.04 -0.75
C THR A 280 -12.32 9.61 0.07
N ALA A 281 -11.14 10.07 -0.34
CA ALA A 281 -9.89 9.75 0.37
C ALA A 281 -9.89 10.28 1.82
N GLU A 282 -10.53 11.42 2.06
CA GLU A 282 -10.65 12.09 3.37
C GLU A 282 -11.92 12.93 3.45
N GLY A 283 -12.21 13.52 4.62
CA GLY A 283 -13.39 14.38 4.84
C GLY A 283 -14.65 13.62 5.30
N GLU A 284 -15.79 14.30 5.28
CA GLU A 284 -17.03 13.77 5.85
C GLU A 284 -17.60 12.53 5.13
N ARG A 285 -17.34 12.41 3.83
CA ARG A 285 -17.75 11.27 3.00
C ARG A 285 -16.68 10.19 2.90
N SER A 286 -15.63 10.25 3.72
CA SER A 286 -14.53 9.31 3.67
C SER A 286 -14.89 7.95 4.25
N LEU A 287 -14.15 6.94 3.79
CA LEU A 287 -14.18 5.58 4.32
C LEU A 287 -13.93 5.57 5.84
N ALA A 288 -12.96 6.35 6.31
CA ALA A 288 -12.62 6.46 7.73
C ALA A 288 -13.79 6.95 8.58
N ARG A 289 -14.53 7.99 8.13
CA ARG A 289 -15.71 8.49 8.83
C ARG A 289 -16.84 7.47 8.87
N LYS A 290 -17.05 6.74 7.79
CA LYS A 290 -18.06 5.68 7.75
C LYS A 290 -17.74 4.55 8.73
N ILE A 291 -16.49 4.13 8.83
CA ILE A 291 -16.02 3.13 9.80
C ILE A 291 -16.30 3.58 11.24
N VAL A 292 -15.97 4.83 11.60
CA VAL A 292 -16.25 5.37 12.94
C VAL A 292 -17.75 5.31 13.27
N ARG A 293 -18.61 5.71 12.34
CA ARG A 293 -20.06 5.65 12.52
C ARG A 293 -20.55 4.21 12.72
N LEU A 294 -20.07 3.27 11.90
CA LEU A 294 -20.41 1.85 12.03
C LEU A 294 -19.91 1.25 13.34
N TYR A 295 -18.71 1.62 13.78
CA TYR A 295 -18.17 1.24 15.09
C TYR A 295 -19.07 1.74 16.23
N GLN A 296 -19.53 3.00 16.18
CA GLN A 296 -20.49 3.58 17.13
C GLN A 296 -21.84 2.86 17.11
N HIS A 297 -22.23 2.30 15.96
CA HIS A 297 -23.43 1.45 15.83
C HIS A 297 -23.23 0.00 16.33
N GLY A 298 -22.03 -0.35 16.82
CA GLY A 298 -21.77 -1.65 17.45
C GLY A 298 -20.98 -2.65 16.60
N PHE A 299 -20.64 -2.34 15.34
CA PHE A 299 -19.80 -3.20 14.52
C PHE A 299 -18.35 -3.23 15.02
N ARG A 300 -17.71 -4.38 14.88
CA ARG A 300 -16.33 -4.59 15.34
C ARG A 300 -15.42 -5.21 14.28
N LYS A 301 -15.99 -5.78 13.21
CA LYS A 301 -15.24 -6.46 12.15
C LYS A 301 -15.49 -5.79 10.81
N PHE A 302 -14.42 -5.46 10.08
CA PHE A 302 -14.49 -4.72 8.83
C PHE A 302 -13.56 -5.34 7.79
N ILE A 303 -14.06 -5.53 6.58
CA ILE A 303 -13.30 -5.90 5.39
C ILE A 303 -13.45 -4.76 4.39
N LEU A 304 -12.35 -4.09 4.09
CA LEU A 304 -12.30 -2.95 3.18
C LEU A 304 -11.60 -3.38 1.89
N VAL A 305 -12.32 -3.37 0.78
CA VAL A 305 -11.77 -3.79 -0.52
C VAL A 305 -11.53 -2.61 -1.45
N HIS A 306 -10.64 -2.78 -2.43
CA HIS A 306 -10.26 -1.75 -3.41
C HIS A 306 -9.75 -0.44 -2.78
N VAL A 307 -9.08 -0.54 -1.65
CA VAL A 307 -8.49 0.64 -0.98
C VAL A 307 -7.34 1.18 -1.81
N LYS A 308 -7.38 2.48 -2.14
CA LYS A 308 -6.34 3.18 -2.93
C LYS A 308 -6.12 4.58 -2.39
N GLY A 309 -5.19 4.74 -1.46
CA GLY A 309 -4.82 6.03 -0.90
C GLY A 309 -5.88 6.66 0.01
N HIS A 310 -6.84 5.88 0.52
CA HIS A 310 -7.80 6.34 1.53
C HIS A 310 -7.07 6.57 2.85
N ARG A 311 -7.22 7.78 3.38
CA ARG A 311 -6.48 8.28 4.54
C ARG A 311 -7.28 8.05 5.83
N PHE A 312 -6.59 8.06 6.96
CA PHE A 312 -7.20 8.03 8.31
C PHE A 312 -8.03 6.77 8.63
N ILE A 313 -7.89 5.67 7.90
CA ILE A 313 -8.56 4.40 8.21
C ILE A 313 -8.20 4.00 9.64
N ALA A 314 -9.18 3.55 10.41
CA ALA A 314 -9.09 3.19 11.83
C ALA A 314 -8.78 4.36 12.80
N ASN A 315 -8.78 5.61 12.34
CA ASN A 315 -8.65 6.76 13.23
C ASN A 315 -9.99 7.15 13.85
N GLY A 316 -9.94 7.71 15.06
CA GLY A 316 -11.12 8.25 15.72
C GLY A 316 -12.05 7.22 16.34
N LEU A 317 -11.61 5.98 16.51
CA LEU A 317 -12.38 4.94 17.16
C LEU A 317 -12.50 5.14 18.68
N GLY A 318 -11.59 5.92 19.28
CA GLY A 318 -11.55 6.20 20.71
C GLY A 318 -10.63 5.27 21.49
N ALA A 319 -10.81 5.25 22.80
CA ALA A 319 -10.05 4.38 23.70
C ALA A 319 -10.68 3.00 23.80
N ASP A 320 -9.88 2.00 24.18
CA ASP A 320 -10.28 0.62 24.42
C ASP A 320 -11.07 0.00 23.26
N THR A 321 -10.39 -0.10 22.12
CA THR A 321 -10.94 -0.69 20.90
C THR A 321 -10.60 -2.17 20.74
N ARG A 322 -10.29 -2.87 21.84
CA ARG A 322 -10.04 -4.31 21.83
C ARG A 322 -11.21 -5.08 21.22
N GLY A 323 -10.92 -6.04 20.37
CA GLY A 323 -11.93 -6.79 19.61
C GLY A 323 -12.37 -6.12 18.30
N VAL A 324 -11.91 -4.91 17.99
CA VAL A 324 -12.05 -4.33 16.65
C VAL A 324 -10.98 -4.92 15.73
N HIS A 325 -11.43 -5.44 14.58
CA HIS A 325 -10.58 -6.00 13.53
C HIS A 325 -10.92 -5.38 12.18
N ILE A 326 -9.89 -4.89 11.48
CA ILE A 326 -10.05 -4.19 10.21
C ILE A 326 -9.05 -4.75 9.19
N ASP A 327 -9.56 -5.45 8.19
CA ASP A 327 -8.80 -5.92 7.03
C ASP A 327 -8.88 -4.88 5.90
N VAL A 328 -7.74 -4.48 5.36
CA VAL A 328 -7.59 -3.46 4.33
C VAL A 328 -6.95 -4.06 3.08
N TYR A 329 -7.76 -4.39 2.08
CA TYR A 329 -7.28 -4.94 0.81
C TYR A 329 -7.00 -3.81 -0.18
N GLY A 330 -5.70 -3.63 -0.47
CA GLY A 330 -5.15 -2.59 -1.30
C GLY A 330 -4.15 -1.70 -0.57
N SER A 331 -3.78 -0.57 -1.15
CA SER A 331 -2.80 0.34 -0.56
C SER A 331 -3.50 1.45 0.20
N SER A 332 -3.20 1.57 1.50
CA SER A 332 -3.78 2.64 2.33
C SER A 332 -3.13 3.99 2.06
N GLY A 333 -3.85 5.06 2.36
CA GLY A 333 -3.30 6.42 2.45
C GLY A 333 -2.61 6.69 3.78
N ASP A 334 -2.22 7.94 3.96
CA ASP A 334 -1.53 8.41 5.15
C ASP A 334 -2.39 8.26 6.42
N TYR A 335 -1.71 8.16 7.57
CA TYR A 335 -2.31 8.16 8.91
C TYR A 335 -3.22 6.97 9.22
N LEU A 336 -3.18 5.89 8.44
CA LEU A 336 -3.91 4.67 8.81
C LEU A 336 -3.50 4.22 10.22
N ALA A 337 -4.48 3.80 11.03
CA ALA A 337 -4.30 3.30 12.39
C ALA A 337 -3.66 4.30 13.38
N SER A 338 -3.64 5.61 13.07
CA SER A 338 -3.10 6.61 14.00
C SER A 338 -3.93 6.69 15.27
N GLY A 339 -3.26 6.59 16.42
CA GLY A 339 -3.87 6.68 17.73
C GLY A 339 -4.72 5.49 18.14
N ILE A 340 -4.64 4.34 17.45
CA ILE A 340 -5.37 3.14 17.86
C ILE A 340 -4.99 2.73 19.28
N ASP A 341 -5.99 2.19 19.98
CA ASP A 341 -5.91 1.80 21.39
C ASP A 341 -6.59 0.45 21.60
N GLY A 342 -5.97 -0.61 21.09
CA GLY A 342 -6.42 -2.00 21.20
C GLY A 342 -6.90 -2.67 19.92
N ALA A 343 -7.22 -1.92 18.86
CA ALA A 343 -7.66 -2.50 17.58
C ALA A 343 -6.55 -3.28 16.86
N GLU A 344 -6.95 -4.29 16.09
CA GLU A 344 -6.10 -4.98 15.14
C GLU A 344 -6.42 -4.50 13.71
N VAL A 345 -5.40 -4.03 13.00
CA VAL A 345 -5.51 -3.56 11.62
C VAL A 345 -4.54 -4.33 10.75
N VAL A 346 -5.04 -4.93 9.67
CA VAL A 346 -4.25 -5.72 8.73
C VAL A 346 -4.34 -5.08 7.35
N VAL A 347 -3.19 -4.70 6.78
CA VAL A 347 -3.09 -4.10 5.44
C VAL A 347 -2.52 -5.13 4.47
N HIS A 348 -3.36 -5.61 3.55
CA HIS A 348 -3.00 -6.57 2.50
C HIS A 348 -2.43 -5.87 1.27
N GLY A 349 -1.45 -5.00 1.50
CA GLY A 349 -0.80 -4.16 0.51
C GLY A 349 0.18 -3.19 1.15
N ASP A 350 0.49 -2.09 0.45
CA ASP A 350 1.38 -1.05 0.96
C ASP A 350 0.63 -0.01 1.78
N GLY A 351 1.33 0.61 2.72
CA GLY A 351 0.86 1.80 3.43
C GLY A 351 1.66 3.04 3.05
N GLN A 352 1.02 4.21 3.08
CA GLN A 352 1.69 5.49 2.83
C GLN A 352 2.37 6.01 4.12
N ASP A 353 2.45 7.34 4.29
CA ASP A 353 3.21 7.96 5.36
C ASP A 353 2.45 7.97 6.70
N GLN A 354 3.20 8.01 7.80
CA GLN A 354 2.70 8.19 9.17
C GLN A 354 1.68 7.15 9.65
N LEU A 355 1.81 5.91 9.20
CA LEU A 355 0.96 4.82 9.70
C LEU A 355 1.20 4.60 11.20
N ALA A 356 0.11 4.33 11.92
CA ALA A 356 0.07 4.05 13.35
C ALA A 356 0.77 5.12 14.22
N GLN A 357 0.75 6.37 13.77
CA GLN A 357 1.21 7.50 14.57
C GLN A 357 0.50 7.50 15.93
N ILE A 358 1.24 7.68 17.01
CA ILE A 358 0.72 7.75 18.40
C ILE A 358 -0.08 6.47 18.78
N MET A 359 0.22 5.33 18.18
CA MET A 359 -0.37 4.04 18.56
C MET A 359 -0.14 3.78 20.05
N LYS A 360 -1.18 3.40 20.79
CA LYS A 360 -1.11 3.16 22.23
C LYS A 360 -1.10 1.69 22.58
N GLU A 361 -2.00 0.93 21.97
CA GLU A 361 -2.15 -0.51 22.13
C GLU A 361 -2.76 -1.09 20.84
N GLY A 362 -2.70 -2.40 20.67
CA GLY A 362 -3.27 -3.10 19.52
C GLY A 362 -2.19 -3.65 18.60
N LYS A 363 -2.57 -3.97 17.38
CA LYS A 363 -1.70 -4.64 16.42
C LYS A 363 -1.88 -4.06 15.02
N LEU A 364 -0.77 -3.76 14.36
CA LEU A 364 -0.74 -3.41 12.95
C LEU A 364 0.08 -4.42 12.17
N VAL A 365 -0.48 -4.99 11.11
CA VAL A 365 0.21 -5.91 10.20
C VAL A 365 0.15 -5.34 8.80
N VAL A 366 1.30 -5.26 8.10
CA VAL A 366 1.39 -4.75 6.73
C VAL A 366 2.11 -5.76 5.84
N TYR A 367 1.39 -6.31 4.86
CA TYR A 367 1.92 -7.29 3.90
C TYR A 367 2.73 -6.67 2.75
N GLY A 368 2.88 -5.37 2.74
CA GLY A 368 3.72 -4.59 1.85
C GLY A 368 4.76 -3.77 2.60
N SER A 369 5.08 -2.61 2.04
CA SER A 369 5.99 -1.62 2.62
C SER A 369 5.22 -0.46 3.25
N VAL A 370 5.86 0.28 4.16
CA VAL A 370 5.32 1.47 4.80
C VAL A 370 6.12 2.72 4.45
N GLY A 371 5.45 3.85 4.42
CA GLY A 371 6.04 5.14 4.10
C GLY A 371 6.86 5.74 5.24
N GLN A 372 7.09 7.05 5.14
CA GLN A 372 7.91 7.79 6.10
C GLN A 372 7.21 7.95 7.46
N THR A 373 8.04 8.13 8.51
CA THR A 373 7.59 8.39 9.88
C THR A 373 6.57 7.37 10.41
N PHE A 374 6.74 6.11 9.96
CA PHE A 374 5.99 4.96 10.47
C PHE A 374 6.12 4.87 11.99
N LEU A 375 4.99 4.75 12.71
CA LEU A 375 4.92 4.70 14.18
C LEU A 375 5.49 5.95 14.90
N TYR A 376 5.39 7.13 14.27
CA TYR A 376 5.78 8.38 14.91
C TYR A 376 5.14 8.54 16.29
N ALA A 377 5.94 8.81 17.31
CA ALA A 377 5.50 8.98 18.70
C ALA A 377 4.61 7.83 19.24
N GLY A 378 4.79 6.62 18.71
CA GLY A 378 4.10 5.42 19.19
C GLY A 378 4.42 5.15 20.66
N LYS A 379 3.42 4.69 21.42
CA LYS A 379 3.51 4.50 22.88
C LYS A 379 3.48 3.03 23.29
N GLY A 380 2.94 2.18 22.46
CA GLY A 380 2.80 0.74 22.72
C GLY A 380 2.14 0.01 21.57
N GLY A 381 1.82 -1.25 21.80
CA GLY A 381 1.29 -2.15 20.79
C GLY A 381 2.38 -2.84 19.96
N HIS A 382 1.93 -3.60 18.96
CA HIS A 382 2.78 -4.44 18.13
C HIS A 382 2.60 -4.09 16.66
N ALA A 383 3.69 -4.01 15.90
CA ALA A 383 3.62 -3.81 14.47
C ALA A 383 4.53 -4.77 13.71
N PHE A 384 4.04 -5.29 12.59
CA PHE A 384 4.74 -6.25 11.74
C PHE A 384 4.67 -5.78 10.29
N VAL A 385 5.81 -5.64 9.63
CA VAL A 385 5.92 -5.20 8.24
C VAL A 385 6.69 -6.24 7.45
N LEU A 386 6.07 -6.76 6.38
CA LEU A 386 6.73 -7.72 5.48
C LEU A 386 7.80 -7.05 4.61
N GLY A 387 7.53 -5.86 4.12
CA GLY A 387 8.43 -5.10 3.25
C GLY A 387 9.36 -4.16 4.00
N ASN A 388 9.63 -3.03 3.38
CA ASN A 388 10.51 -1.98 3.89
C ASN A 388 9.73 -0.90 4.63
N ALA A 389 10.40 -0.18 5.53
CA ALA A 389 9.96 1.12 6.00
C ALA A 389 10.81 2.23 5.33
N ALA A 390 10.19 3.37 5.05
CA ALA A 390 10.93 4.52 4.53
C ALA A 390 11.71 5.25 5.66
N GLY A 391 12.03 6.52 5.47
CA GLY A 391 12.82 7.28 6.45
C GLY A 391 12.09 7.54 7.77
N ARG A 392 12.85 7.62 8.84
CA ARG A 392 12.42 8.02 10.20
C ARG A 392 11.32 7.14 10.84
N PRO A 393 11.36 5.81 10.70
CA PRO A 393 10.42 4.99 11.46
C PRO A 393 10.73 5.04 12.96
N LEU A 394 9.69 5.00 13.79
CA LEU A 394 9.74 5.05 15.26
C LEU A 394 10.33 6.35 15.85
N ILE A 395 10.38 7.44 15.10
CA ILE A 395 10.84 8.72 15.62
C ILE A 395 9.99 9.16 16.82
N ASN A 396 10.60 9.57 17.91
CA ASN A 396 9.96 9.98 19.18
C ASN A 396 9.06 8.90 19.80
N ALA A 397 9.22 7.65 19.44
CA ALA A 397 8.44 6.58 20.05
C ALA A 397 8.88 6.30 21.48
N VAL A 398 7.94 5.90 22.33
CA VAL A 398 8.14 5.70 23.76
C VAL A 398 7.49 4.41 24.26
N GLY A 399 7.67 4.05 25.51
CA GLY A 399 6.88 3.04 26.19
C GLY A 399 7.17 1.62 25.74
N LYS A 400 6.12 0.86 25.38
CA LYS A 400 6.19 -0.60 25.14
C LYS A 400 5.97 -0.97 23.67
N LEU A 401 6.30 -0.09 22.75
CA LEU A 401 6.14 -0.35 21.32
C LEU A 401 7.13 -1.41 20.84
N ARG A 402 6.64 -2.43 20.13
CA ARG A 402 7.43 -3.57 19.64
C ARG A 402 7.17 -3.81 18.17
N VAL A 403 8.23 -3.82 17.37
CA VAL A 403 8.12 -3.76 15.92
C VAL A 403 9.01 -4.79 15.25
N VAL A 404 8.51 -5.45 14.21
CA VAL A 404 9.30 -6.29 13.31
C VAL A 404 9.19 -5.74 11.89
N ILE A 405 10.33 -5.40 11.28
CA ILE A 405 10.45 -5.00 9.88
C ILE A 405 11.32 -6.06 9.18
N ASN A 406 10.75 -6.77 8.21
CA ASN A 406 11.49 -7.82 7.52
C ASN A 406 12.45 -7.28 6.47
N GLY A 407 12.10 -6.23 5.78
CA GLY A 407 12.99 -5.53 4.84
C GLY A 407 14.02 -4.66 5.54
N THR A 408 14.21 -3.50 5.00
CA THR A 408 15.10 -2.46 5.52
C THR A 408 14.33 -1.17 5.79
N CYS A 409 15.03 -0.19 6.36
CA CYS A 409 14.54 1.20 6.44
C CYS A 409 15.65 2.17 6.06
N LEU A 410 15.26 3.41 5.79
CA LEU A 410 16.17 4.49 5.47
C LEU A 410 16.64 5.20 6.76
N ASP A 411 17.14 6.42 6.63
CA ASP A 411 17.77 7.20 7.71
C ASP A 411 16.89 7.36 8.96
N TYR A 412 17.54 7.56 10.11
CA TYR A 412 16.93 7.91 11.39
C TYR A 412 15.96 6.87 11.97
N LEU A 413 16.26 5.57 11.81
CA LEU A 413 15.50 4.56 12.54
C LEU A 413 15.60 4.80 14.05
N ALA A 414 14.44 4.93 14.71
CA ALA A 414 14.27 5.11 16.13
C ALA A 414 15.02 6.36 16.70
N GLU A 415 14.97 7.48 15.97
CA GLU A 415 15.44 8.77 16.45
C GLU A 415 14.64 9.18 17.70
N SER A 416 15.34 9.64 18.74
CA SER A 416 14.74 10.02 20.03
C SER A 416 13.84 8.92 20.64
N PHE A 417 14.26 7.68 20.55
CA PHE A 417 13.53 6.54 21.11
C PHE A 417 13.69 6.49 22.62
N MET A 418 12.58 6.53 23.36
CA MET A 418 12.52 6.60 24.81
C MET A 418 11.68 5.45 25.37
N ALA A 419 12.01 4.24 24.96
CA ALA A 419 11.14 3.08 25.19
C ALA A 419 11.55 2.18 26.37
N GLY A 420 12.36 2.70 27.29
CA GLY A 420 12.82 1.96 28.47
C GLY A 420 13.77 0.80 28.11
N ASP A 421 13.90 -0.19 29.00
CA ASP A 421 14.71 -1.38 28.79
C ASP A 421 13.84 -2.54 28.28
N PRO A 422 14.10 -3.14 27.10
CA PRO A 422 13.35 -4.29 26.59
C PRO A 422 13.30 -5.48 27.55
N LEU A 423 14.36 -5.70 28.32
CA LEU A 423 14.43 -6.79 29.30
C LEU A 423 13.49 -6.58 30.50
N ASN A 424 13.09 -5.34 30.74
CA ASN A 424 12.14 -4.92 31.77
C ASN A 424 10.78 -4.50 31.18
N GLY A 425 10.43 -5.03 29.99
CA GLY A 425 9.15 -4.80 29.33
C GLY A 425 9.08 -3.52 28.51
N GLY A 426 10.19 -2.87 28.23
CA GLY A 426 10.30 -1.73 27.32
C GLY A 426 10.11 -2.09 25.83
N GLY A 427 10.20 -1.08 24.98
CA GLY A 427 10.02 -1.21 23.55
C GLY A 427 11.30 -1.59 22.79
N PHE A 428 11.11 -2.12 21.59
CA PHE A 428 12.22 -2.46 20.69
C PHE A 428 11.77 -2.56 19.22
N ALA A 429 12.75 -2.52 18.33
CA ALA A 429 12.59 -2.84 16.92
C ALA A 429 13.46 -4.03 16.53
N ILE A 430 12.93 -4.92 15.68
CA ILE A 430 13.66 -5.99 15.00
C ILE A 430 13.73 -5.64 13.53
N LEU A 431 14.95 -5.63 12.95
CA LEU A 431 15.18 -5.37 11.55
C LEU A 431 15.87 -6.58 10.92
N ASN A 432 15.20 -7.28 10.00
CA ASN A 432 15.69 -8.54 9.46
C ASN A 432 16.56 -8.39 8.21
N GLY A 433 16.44 -7.31 7.44
CA GLY A 433 17.26 -7.07 6.24
C GLY A 433 17.07 -8.11 5.14
N ILE A 434 15.84 -8.59 4.94
CA ILE A 434 15.50 -9.62 3.96
C ILE A 434 14.33 -9.21 3.08
N ILE A 435 14.21 -9.83 1.92
CA ILE A 435 13.00 -9.79 1.10
C ILE A 435 12.57 -11.22 0.74
N LEU A 436 11.30 -11.39 0.41
CA LEU A 436 10.81 -12.61 -0.23
C LEU A 436 10.75 -12.40 -1.74
N ASN A 437 11.44 -13.25 -2.49
CA ASN A 437 11.30 -13.27 -3.95
C ASN A 437 9.94 -13.84 -4.37
N ASP A 438 9.64 -13.84 -5.67
CA ASP A 438 8.37 -14.35 -6.20
C ASP A 438 8.14 -15.85 -5.94
N GLN A 439 9.19 -16.59 -5.59
CA GLN A 439 9.11 -18.01 -5.24
C GLN A 439 8.91 -18.23 -3.72
N GLY A 440 8.81 -17.16 -2.93
CA GLY A 440 8.70 -17.23 -1.48
C GLY A 440 10.00 -17.57 -0.75
N GLN A 441 11.14 -17.46 -1.44
CA GLN A 441 12.43 -17.71 -0.84
C GLN A 441 12.96 -16.44 -0.19
N ILE A 442 13.60 -16.58 0.95
CA ILE A 442 14.28 -15.48 1.64
C ILE A 442 15.55 -15.10 0.86
N VAL A 443 15.66 -13.82 0.53
CA VAL A 443 16.84 -13.20 -0.07
C VAL A 443 17.36 -12.16 0.90
N GLU A 444 18.63 -12.29 1.28
CA GLU A 444 19.31 -11.28 2.12
C GLU A 444 19.57 -10.02 1.30
N LEU A 445 19.33 -8.86 1.90
CA LEU A 445 19.73 -7.58 1.33
C LEU A 445 21.25 -7.37 1.47
N ASP A 446 21.84 -6.55 0.62
CA ASP A 446 23.27 -6.21 0.67
C ASP A 446 23.67 -5.65 2.05
N THR A 447 22.81 -4.87 2.65
CA THR A 447 22.87 -4.41 4.03
C THR A 447 21.49 -4.38 4.65
N PRO A 448 21.34 -4.77 5.93
CA PRO A 448 20.04 -4.64 6.61
C PRO A 448 19.66 -3.19 6.88
N TYR A 449 20.60 -2.26 6.90
CA TYR A 449 20.36 -0.84 7.10
C TYR A 449 21.28 0.01 6.21
N PRO A 450 20.78 0.57 5.10
CA PRO A 450 21.58 1.40 4.20
C PRO A 450 21.69 2.87 4.64
N GLY A 451 20.88 3.30 5.63
CA GLY A 451 20.80 4.68 6.08
C GLY A 451 21.88 5.08 7.08
N GLY A 452 21.83 6.34 7.47
CA GLY A 452 22.65 6.91 8.56
C GLY A 452 21.82 7.29 9.77
N ASN A 453 22.48 7.87 10.79
CA ASN A 453 21.82 8.37 12.00
C ASN A 453 20.92 7.33 12.71
N LEU A 454 21.38 6.09 12.72
CA LEU A 454 20.71 4.99 13.39
C LEU A 454 20.69 5.24 14.90
N PHE A 455 19.50 5.17 15.50
CA PHE A 455 19.27 5.31 16.94
C PHE A 455 19.71 6.67 17.49
N SER A 456 19.56 7.73 16.68
CA SER A 456 19.94 9.11 17.04
C SER A 456 19.21 9.60 18.28
N LEU A 457 19.94 10.17 19.25
CA LEU A 457 19.40 10.75 20.48
C LEU A 457 18.49 9.80 21.29
N ALA A 458 18.59 8.51 21.11
CA ALA A 458 17.80 7.55 21.86
C ALA A 458 18.26 7.50 23.33
N SER A 459 17.31 7.42 24.25
CA SER A 459 17.56 7.30 25.70
C SER A 459 17.01 6.02 26.30
N GLY A 460 16.41 5.15 25.50
CA GLY A 460 15.86 3.86 25.93
C GLY A 460 15.45 3.00 24.74
N GLY A 461 15.03 1.77 25.00
CA GLY A 461 14.71 0.79 23.99
C GLY A 461 15.94 0.07 23.42
N ALA A 462 15.74 -0.76 22.43
CA ALA A 462 16.81 -1.40 21.67
C ALA A 462 16.40 -1.64 20.21
N ILE A 463 17.40 -1.80 19.35
CA ILE A 463 17.22 -2.33 18.00
C ILE A 463 17.95 -3.68 17.94
N TYR A 464 17.25 -4.70 17.47
CA TYR A 464 17.81 -6.02 17.19
C TYR A 464 17.91 -6.17 15.67
N ILE A 465 19.13 -6.10 15.16
CA ILE A 465 19.38 -6.12 13.73
C ILE A 465 19.98 -7.46 13.30
N ARG A 466 19.36 -8.11 12.31
CA ARG A 466 19.94 -9.30 11.68
C ARG A 466 21.07 -8.88 10.75
N ASP A 467 22.29 -9.02 11.25
CA ASP A 467 23.51 -8.60 10.54
C ASP A 467 24.65 -9.61 10.74
N PRO A 468 24.53 -10.84 10.21
CA PRO A 468 25.52 -11.89 10.41
C PRO A 468 26.87 -11.57 9.77
N ARG A 469 26.92 -10.58 8.89
CA ARG A 469 28.13 -10.21 8.14
C ARG A 469 28.76 -8.90 8.62
N GLY A 470 28.20 -8.25 9.65
CA GLY A 470 28.71 -6.98 10.18
C GLY A 470 28.68 -5.83 9.18
N ARG A 471 27.62 -5.75 8.36
CA ARG A 471 27.47 -4.72 7.31
C ARG A 471 27.08 -3.36 7.87
N VAL A 472 26.48 -3.31 9.05
CA VAL A 472 26.17 -2.06 9.73
C VAL A 472 27.37 -1.65 10.56
N SER A 473 27.93 -0.48 10.26
CA SER A 473 29.13 0.06 10.91
C SER A 473 28.78 0.98 12.08
N GLU A 474 29.76 1.24 12.95
CA GLU A 474 29.60 2.20 14.05
C GLU A 474 29.38 3.64 13.53
N GLU A 475 29.87 3.97 12.34
CA GLU A 475 29.71 5.28 11.71
C GLU A 475 28.24 5.61 11.39
N GLN A 476 27.40 4.57 11.24
CA GLN A 476 25.96 4.75 11.01
C GLN A 476 25.19 5.04 12.31
N LEU A 477 25.79 4.74 13.48
CA LEU A 477 25.19 4.99 14.79
C LEU A 477 25.35 6.46 15.19
N ASN A 478 24.30 7.04 15.74
CA ASN A 478 24.31 8.41 16.22
C ASN A 478 23.75 8.47 17.66
N GLY A 479 24.55 8.06 18.63
CA GLY A 479 24.15 7.98 20.03
C GLY A 479 23.81 6.57 20.52
N GLY A 480 23.82 5.58 19.63
CA GLY A 480 23.76 4.16 19.97
C GLY A 480 25.14 3.51 20.06
N GLU A 481 25.17 2.32 20.64
CA GLU A 481 26.34 1.45 20.66
C GLU A 481 25.92 -0.01 20.40
N PHE A 482 26.80 -0.79 19.80
CA PHE A 482 26.57 -2.23 19.66
C PHE A 482 26.82 -2.93 20.98
N SER A 483 25.93 -3.87 21.29
CA SER A 483 26.03 -4.75 22.43
C SER A 483 25.84 -6.22 21.98
N PRO A 484 26.49 -7.19 22.62
CA PRO A 484 26.21 -8.59 22.36
C PRO A 484 24.72 -8.92 22.61
N LEU A 485 24.15 -9.78 21.74
CA LEU A 485 22.84 -10.36 22.00
C LEU A 485 22.99 -11.43 23.09
N GLU A 486 22.37 -11.23 24.23
CA GLU A 486 22.35 -12.20 25.32
C GLU A 486 21.17 -13.19 25.18
N GLU A 487 21.21 -14.30 25.91
CA GLU A 487 20.14 -15.30 25.90
C GLU A 487 18.79 -14.70 26.33
N ARG A 488 18.81 -13.78 27.31
CA ARG A 488 17.61 -13.07 27.76
C ARG A 488 17.07 -12.10 26.70
N ASP A 489 17.91 -11.48 25.89
CA ASP A 489 17.46 -10.68 24.73
C ASP A 489 16.77 -11.59 23.72
N TRP A 490 17.36 -12.75 23.43
CA TRP A 490 16.75 -13.72 22.53
C TRP A 490 15.38 -14.20 23.04
N ALA A 491 15.26 -14.48 24.34
CA ALA A 491 13.98 -14.85 24.95
C ALA A 491 12.89 -13.77 24.79
N VAL A 492 13.28 -12.47 24.77
CA VAL A 492 12.36 -11.35 24.55
C VAL A 492 11.92 -11.24 23.10
N ILE A 493 12.85 -11.37 22.13
CA ILE A 493 12.53 -11.12 20.71
C ILE A 493 11.96 -12.36 19.98
N ARG A 494 12.30 -13.56 20.43
CA ARG A 494 11.88 -14.82 19.79
C ARG A 494 10.36 -14.93 19.61
N PRO A 495 9.48 -14.63 20.58
CA PRO A 495 8.03 -14.70 20.38
C PRO A 495 7.52 -13.79 19.26
N PHE A 496 8.17 -12.65 19.02
CA PHE A 496 7.82 -11.73 17.93
C PHE A 496 8.28 -12.27 16.57
N LEU A 497 9.40 -12.95 16.52
CA LEU A 497 9.85 -13.65 15.30
C LEU A 497 8.96 -14.88 15.00
N GLU A 498 8.48 -15.58 16.01
CA GLU A 498 7.50 -16.68 15.86
C GLU A 498 6.13 -16.15 15.39
N GLU A 499 5.68 -14.99 15.89
CA GLU A 499 4.49 -14.31 15.36
C GLU A 499 4.69 -13.86 13.91
N ASN A 500 5.86 -13.31 13.60
CA ASN A 500 6.25 -12.92 12.23
C ASN A 500 6.24 -14.14 11.29
N GLU A 501 6.68 -15.30 11.74
CA GLU A 501 6.58 -16.56 10.99
C GLU A 501 5.12 -16.94 10.72
N ARG A 502 4.24 -16.86 11.71
CA ARG A 502 2.81 -17.13 11.54
C ARG A 502 2.18 -16.18 10.52
N LEU A 503 2.48 -14.89 10.61
CA LEU A 503 1.93 -13.86 9.73
C LEU A 503 2.45 -14.01 8.30
N PHE A 504 3.75 -14.07 8.10
CA PHE A 504 4.35 -13.93 6.77
C PHE A 504 4.91 -15.24 6.19
N GLY A 505 4.99 -16.29 6.98
CA GLY A 505 5.59 -17.55 6.54
C GLY A 505 7.11 -17.48 6.41
N ILE A 506 7.77 -16.65 7.21
CA ILE A 506 9.23 -16.52 7.29
C ILE A 506 9.71 -17.33 8.49
N PRO A 507 10.22 -18.57 8.31
CA PRO A 507 10.59 -19.43 9.42
C PRO A 507 11.74 -18.84 10.25
N VAL A 508 11.61 -18.84 11.58
CA VAL A 508 12.67 -18.39 12.48
C VAL A 508 13.96 -19.18 12.25
N ALA A 509 13.85 -20.48 11.99
CA ALA A 509 15.00 -21.32 11.65
C ALA A 509 15.77 -20.80 10.42
N ARG A 510 15.05 -20.31 9.40
CA ARG A 510 15.67 -19.72 8.18
C ARG A 510 16.31 -18.36 8.46
N LEU A 511 15.75 -17.56 9.36
CA LEU A 511 16.37 -16.29 9.78
C LEU A 511 17.70 -16.53 10.51
N LEU A 512 17.84 -17.68 11.18
CA LEU A 512 19.06 -18.08 11.89
C LEU A 512 20.09 -18.81 11.00
N GLU A 513 19.82 -18.98 9.71
CA GLU A 513 20.80 -19.55 8.78
C GLU A 513 21.78 -18.49 8.27
N VAL A 514 23.06 -18.86 8.23
CA VAL A 514 24.15 -18.11 7.62
C VAL A 514 24.88 -19.04 6.65
N ASP A 515 24.95 -18.66 5.37
CA ASP A 515 25.54 -19.49 4.31
C ASP A 515 24.95 -20.92 4.27
N GLY A 516 23.64 -21.03 4.48
CA GLY A 516 22.89 -22.29 4.46
C GLY A 516 23.13 -23.18 5.70
N LYS A 517 23.75 -22.68 6.77
CA LYS A 517 24.00 -23.41 8.00
C LYS A 517 23.31 -22.74 9.20
N PRO A 518 22.64 -23.53 10.06
CA PRO A 518 22.10 -23.00 11.30
C PRO A 518 23.19 -22.35 12.14
N SER A 519 22.88 -21.20 12.69
CA SER A 519 23.80 -20.40 13.52
C SER A 519 23.10 -19.95 14.81
N PRO A 520 23.84 -19.80 15.92
CA PRO A 520 23.25 -19.32 17.16
C PRO A 520 22.77 -17.87 17.01
N PRO A 521 21.69 -17.47 17.71
CA PRO A 521 21.10 -16.14 17.60
C PRO A 521 22.09 -14.99 17.76
N GLY A 522 23.01 -15.06 18.72
CA GLY A 522 24.02 -14.03 18.96
C GLY A 522 25.09 -13.87 17.85
N ARG A 523 25.16 -14.82 16.90
CA ARG A 523 25.99 -14.69 15.70
C ARG A 523 25.23 -14.02 14.55
N VAL A 524 23.91 -14.06 14.60
CA VAL A 524 23.02 -13.60 13.52
C VAL A 524 22.49 -12.22 13.82
N TYR A 525 22.06 -11.98 15.04
CA TYR A 525 21.51 -10.71 15.49
C TYR A 525 22.50 -9.94 16.34
N ARG A 526 22.59 -8.65 16.13
CA ARG A 526 23.32 -7.68 16.96
C ARG A 526 22.31 -6.78 17.66
N LYS A 527 22.58 -6.48 18.92
CA LYS A 527 21.79 -5.51 19.69
C LYS A 527 22.42 -4.13 19.56
N ILE A 528 21.59 -3.11 19.38
CA ILE A 528 21.99 -1.71 19.47
C ILE A 528 21.18 -1.13 20.64
N GLN A 529 21.87 -0.50 21.59
CA GLN A 529 21.31 0.15 22.77
C GLN A 529 21.77 1.61 22.84
N PRO A 530 21.10 2.48 23.62
CA PRO A 530 21.60 3.82 23.85
C PRO A 530 22.98 3.78 24.49
N ARG A 531 23.89 4.61 23.98
CA ARG A 531 25.18 4.82 24.64
C ARG A 531 24.93 5.50 25.97
N ALA A 532 25.51 5.00 27.07
CA ALA A 532 25.47 5.68 28.35
C ALA A 532 26.14 7.04 28.22
N ILE A 533 25.36 8.10 28.29
CA ILE A 533 25.90 9.47 28.27
C ILE A 533 26.56 9.68 29.64
N GLY A 534 27.88 9.70 29.66
CA GLY A 534 28.68 10.12 30.80
C GLY A 534 28.53 11.63 31.10
N ALA A 535 27.27 12.10 31.14
CA ALA A 535 26.99 13.51 31.46
C ALA A 535 27.49 13.91 32.84
N LEU A 536 27.63 12.94 33.75
CA LEU A 536 28.19 13.18 35.08
C LEU A 536 29.72 13.13 35.15
N GLN A 537 30.39 12.53 34.15
CA GLN A 537 31.87 12.57 34.10
C GLN A 537 32.43 13.89 33.60
N ALA A 538 31.65 14.66 32.86
CA ALA A 538 32.04 16.01 32.44
C ALA A 538 32.02 16.99 33.63
N GLU A 539 31.06 16.91 34.55
CA GLU A 539 31.02 17.74 35.75
C GLU A 539 32.18 17.44 36.69
N GLU A 540 32.57 16.18 36.88
CA GLU A 540 33.76 15.85 37.69
C GLU A 540 35.08 16.29 37.03
N ALA A 541 35.14 16.36 35.70
CA ALA A 541 36.31 16.87 34.99
C ALA A 541 36.44 18.39 35.09
N TRP A 542 35.32 19.13 35.12
CA TRP A 542 35.32 20.58 35.28
C TRP A 542 35.66 20.97 36.72
N VAL A 543 35.15 20.25 37.72
CA VAL A 543 35.49 20.51 39.15
C VAL A 543 36.96 20.22 39.44
N LYS A 544 37.63 19.34 38.70
CA LYS A 544 39.08 19.09 38.83
C LYS A 544 39.97 20.07 38.08
N MET A 545 39.42 20.87 37.19
CA MET A 545 40.19 21.92 36.49
C MET A 545 40.20 23.27 37.25
N ASP A 546 39.29 23.49 38.20
CA ASP A 546 39.19 24.70 39.03
C ASP A 546 39.72 24.49 40.47
N ALA A 547 40.36 23.35 40.79
CA ALA A 547 41.06 23.05 42.03
C ALA A 547 42.56 22.90 41.76
#